data_666dff97bf28c25237b6adfd0caca6b8
#
_entry.id   666dff97bf28c25237b6adfd0caca6b8
#
_cell.length_a   1.000
_cell.length_b   1.000
_cell.length_c   1.000
_cell.angle_alpha   90.00
_cell.angle_beta   90.00
_cell.angle_gamma   90.00
#
_symmetry.space_group_name_H-M   'P 1'
#
loop_
_entity.id
_entity.type
_entity.pdbx_description
1 polymer ?
#
loop_
_entity_poly.entity_id
_entity_poly.type
_entity_poly.pdbx_seq_one_letter_code
_entity_poly.pdbx_strand_id
1 'polypeptide(L)'
;YLVRHLPTSVSFTSVTMLGGRDVVMKAAEIYNESRPALFIIDFDLDILLGRRNPAIRHLYSIPAYCIENMLLEDMAIADVGTSFDTEISIRDAIKMLSVSGFMAENGFSLRLLFVAYAVSSIITPSQETIGYGCSNFYINSKFGVAFCPRKTSKRAVSILRQARKENSKVFLHFSER
;
A
#
# COMPACT_ATOMS: atom_id res chain seq x y z
N TYR A 1 -11.39 -2.06 12.21
CA TYR A 1 -11.09 -0.62 12.04
C TYR A 1 -12.21 0.13 11.31
N LEU A 2 -12.59 -0.27 10.10
CA LEU A 2 -13.67 0.37 9.32
C LEU A 2 -15.00 0.47 10.11
N VAL A 3 -15.36 -0.57 10.86
CA VAL A 3 -16.62 -0.60 11.63
C VAL A 3 -16.63 0.44 12.76
N ARG A 4 -15.50 0.77 13.36
CA ARG A 4 -15.41 1.77 14.45
C ARG A 4 -15.61 3.22 14.00
N HIS A 5 -15.44 3.49 12.71
CA HIS A 5 -15.54 4.84 12.13
C HIS A 5 -16.84 5.07 11.34
N LEU A 6 -17.68 4.06 11.25
CA LEU A 6 -18.98 4.22 10.62
C LEU A 6 -20.01 4.81 11.60
N PRO A 7 -20.97 5.60 11.10
CA PRO A 7 -22.11 6.00 11.91
C PRO A 7 -22.79 4.78 12.55
N THR A 8 -23.25 4.91 13.78
CA THR A 8 -23.93 3.84 14.52
C THR A 8 -25.18 3.31 13.82
N SER A 9 -25.70 4.07 12.85
CA SER A 9 -26.84 3.67 12.01
C SER A 9 -26.46 2.71 10.86
N VAL A 10 -25.17 2.48 10.62
CA VAL A 10 -24.71 1.57 9.55
C VAL A 10 -24.22 0.27 10.16
N SER A 11 -24.84 -0.83 9.77
CA SER A 11 -24.40 -2.18 10.13
C SER A 11 -24.11 -3.01 8.89
N PHE A 12 -23.02 -3.76 8.92
CA PHE A 12 -22.74 -4.74 7.89
C PHE A 12 -23.42 -6.06 8.25
N THR A 13 -24.15 -6.62 7.31
CA THR A 13 -24.74 -7.96 7.46
C THR A 13 -23.75 -9.05 7.09
N SER A 14 -22.85 -8.79 6.14
CA SER A 14 -21.79 -9.72 5.74
C SER A 14 -20.65 -8.98 5.05
N VAL A 15 -19.47 -9.58 5.09
CA VAL A 15 -18.30 -9.19 4.29
C VAL A 15 -17.87 -10.40 3.50
N THR A 16 -17.71 -10.24 2.18
CA THR A 16 -17.32 -11.32 1.28
C THR A 16 -16.07 -10.94 0.52
N MET A 17 -15.06 -11.79 0.54
CA MET A 17 -13.86 -11.64 -0.27
C MET A 17 -14.12 -12.19 -1.67
N LEU A 18 -14.03 -11.34 -2.68
CA LEU A 18 -14.29 -11.71 -4.07
C LEU A 18 -13.02 -12.08 -4.85
N GLY A 19 -11.86 -11.79 -4.30
CA GLY A 19 -10.56 -12.04 -4.94
C GLY A 19 -9.91 -10.77 -5.49
N GLY A 20 -9.26 -10.87 -6.66
CA GLY A 20 -8.52 -9.75 -7.22
C GLY A 20 -9.39 -8.58 -7.72
N ARG A 21 -8.76 -7.42 -7.92
CA ARG A 21 -9.38 -6.15 -8.31
C ARG A 21 -10.37 -6.29 -9.48
N ASP A 22 -9.97 -6.97 -10.57
CA ASP A 22 -10.81 -7.12 -11.76
C ASP A 22 -12.10 -7.88 -11.47
N VAL A 23 -12.05 -8.87 -10.58
CA VAL A 23 -13.22 -9.64 -10.15
C VAL A 23 -14.19 -8.76 -9.38
N VAL A 24 -13.66 -7.94 -8.46
CA VAL A 24 -14.47 -7.00 -7.67
C VAL A 24 -15.10 -5.94 -8.55
N MET A 25 -14.35 -5.37 -9.50
CA MET A 25 -14.86 -4.37 -10.45
C MET A 25 -15.98 -4.95 -11.31
N LYS A 26 -15.78 -6.13 -11.89
CA LYS A 26 -16.79 -6.81 -12.70
C LYS A 26 -18.05 -7.13 -11.89
N ALA A 27 -17.90 -7.55 -10.64
CA ALA A 27 -19.04 -7.79 -9.76
C ALA A 27 -19.83 -6.50 -9.48
N ALA A 28 -19.13 -5.38 -9.26
CA ALA A 28 -19.74 -4.07 -9.07
C ALA A 28 -20.49 -3.58 -10.32
N GLU A 29 -19.95 -3.81 -11.52
CA GLU A 29 -20.57 -3.41 -12.79
C GLU A 29 -21.91 -4.11 -13.04
N ILE A 30 -22.00 -5.39 -12.73
CA ILE A 30 -23.21 -6.19 -12.97
C ILE A 30 -24.19 -6.18 -11.80
N TYR A 31 -23.81 -5.54 -10.67
CA TYR A 31 -24.63 -5.52 -9.47
C TYR A 31 -25.90 -4.68 -9.68
N ASN A 32 -27.05 -5.30 -9.58
CA ASN A 32 -28.37 -4.68 -9.75
C ASN A 32 -29.38 -5.04 -8.65
N GLU A 33 -28.89 -5.65 -7.56
CA GLU A 33 -29.79 -6.07 -6.47
C GLU A 33 -30.34 -4.86 -5.70
N SER A 34 -31.51 -5.06 -5.09
CA SER A 34 -32.19 -4.04 -4.27
C SER A 34 -31.49 -3.82 -2.90
N ARG A 35 -30.60 -4.72 -2.49
CA ARG A 35 -29.89 -4.62 -1.22
C ARG A 35 -28.69 -3.65 -1.34
N PRO A 36 -28.44 -2.81 -0.34
CA PRO A 36 -27.24 -2.00 -0.34
C PRO A 36 -25.97 -2.86 -0.36
N ALA A 37 -25.05 -2.57 -1.27
CA ALA A 37 -23.74 -3.19 -1.33
C ALA A 37 -22.67 -2.13 -1.54
N LEU A 38 -21.46 -2.39 -1.03
CA LEU A 38 -20.28 -1.59 -1.25
C LEU A 38 -19.16 -2.53 -1.68
N PHE A 39 -18.63 -2.30 -2.87
CA PHE A 39 -17.46 -2.98 -3.41
C PHE A 39 -16.23 -2.13 -3.13
N ILE A 40 -15.20 -2.74 -2.56
CA ILE A 40 -13.98 -2.02 -2.15
C ILE A 40 -12.79 -2.61 -2.90
N ILE A 41 -11.99 -1.73 -3.48
CA ILE A 41 -10.72 -2.09 -4.14
C ILE A 41 -9.59 -1.19 -3.69
N ASP A 42 -8.39 -1.71 -3.77
CA ASP A 42 -7.16 -0.95 -3.59
C ASP A 42 -6.86 -0.07 -4.80
N PHE A 43 -6.12 1.01 -4.59
CA PHE A 43 -5.69 1.89 -5.70
C PHE A 43 -4.40 1.38 -6.35
N ASP A 44 -3.62 0.58 -5.65
CA ASP A 44 -2.33 0.06 -6.11
C ASP A 44 -1.38 1.18 -6.59
N LEU A 45 -0.58 0.90 -7.61
CA LEU A 45 0.32 1.89 -8.23
C LEU A 45 -0.42 2.96 -9.05
N ASP A 46 -1.71 2.77 -9.33
CA ASP A 46 -2.50 3.72 -10.11
C ASP A 46 -2.58 5.11 -9.45
N ILE A 47 -2.51 5.16 -8.11
CA ILE A 47 -2.44 6.42 -7.37
C ILE A 47 -1.20 7.25 -7.76
N LEU A 48 -0.06 6.60 -7.97
CA LEU A 48 1.18 7.26 -8.40
C LEU A 48 1.19 7.59 -9.89
N LEU A 49 0.43 6.84 -10.68
CA LEU A 49 0.31 7.03 -12.12
C LEU A 49 -0.79 8.04 -12.50
N GLY A 50 -1.51 8.59 -11.51
CA GLY A 50 -2.63 9.51 -11.75
C GLY A 50 -3.79 8.85 -12.49
N ARG A 51 -3.87 7.53 -12.51
CA ARG A 51 -4.96 6.80 -13.12
C ARG A 51 -6.18 6.85 -12.20
N ARG A 52 -7.36 6.95 -12.81
CA ARG A 52 -8.64 6.93 -12.08
C ARG A 52 -9.36 5.63 -12.38
N ASN A 53 -9.95 5.06 -11.34
CA ASN A 53 -10.87 3.95 -11.53
C ASN A 53 -12.14 4.45 -12.25
N PRO A 54 -12.79 3.61 -13.07
CA PRO A 54 -14.04 3.96 -13.70
C PRO A 54 -15.11 4.28 -12.63
N ALA A 55 -16.01 5.21 -12.95
CA ALA A 55 -17.13 5.56 -12.09
C ALA A 55 -18.19 4.45 -12.12
N ILE A 56 -17.95 3.37 -11.40
CA ILE A 56 -18.86 2.25 -11.25
C ILE A 56 -19.70 2.49 -9.99
N ARG A 57 -21.02 2.34 -10.11
CA ARG A 57 -21.91 2.44 -8.97
C ARG A 57 -21.53 1.41 -7.90
N HIS A 58 -21.59 1.80 -6.65
CA HIS A 58 -21.25 0.97 -5.49
C HIS A 58 -19.76 0.59 -5.37
N LEU A 59 -18.88 1.02 -6.28
CA LEU A 59 -17.43 0.79 -6.18
C LEU A 59 -16.76 1.93 -5.44
N TYR A 60 -16.03 1.60 -4.39
CA TYR A 60 -15.17 2.52 -3.66
C TYR A 60 -13.71 2.11 -3.80
N SER A 61 -12.90 3.02 -4.32
CA SER A 61 -11.45 2.84 -4.38
C SER A 61 -10.82 3.50 -3.17
N ILE A 62 -10.10 2.73 -2.38
CA ILE A 62 -9.41 3.25 -1.19
C ILE A 62 -8.33 4.25 -1.65
N PRO A 63 -8.29 5.49 -1.12
CA PRO A 63 -7.31 6.50 -1.52
C PRO A 63 -5.92 6.22 -0.92
N ALA A 64 -5.50 4.97 -0.95
CA ALA A 64 -4.23 4.47 -0.49
C ALA A 64 -3.75 3.35 -1.41
N TYR A 65 -2.46 3.00 -1.33
CA TYR A 65 -1.90 1.92 -2.12
C TYR A 65 -2.65 0.59 -1.90
N CYS A 66 -2.87 0.21 -0.65
CA CYS A 66 -3.63 -0.97 -0.26
C CYS A 66 -4.41 -0.71 1.03
N ILE A 67 -5.34 -1.59 1.39
CA ILE A 67 -6.15 -1.46 2.59
C ILE A 67 -5.31 -1.48 3.87
N GLU A 68 -4.21 -2.20 3.88
CA GLU A 68 -3.30 -2.27 5.02
C GLU A 68 -2.66 -0.91 5.33
N ASN A 69 -2.51 -0.04 4.32
CA ASN A 69 -1.98 1.31 4.54
C ASN A 69 -2.91 2.16 5.41
N MET A 70 -4.20 1.85 5.45
CA MET A 70 -5.15 2.52 6.35
C MET A 70 -4.96 2.10 7.81
N LEU A 71 -4.28 0.99 8.04
CA LEU A 71 -3.95 0.49 9.39
C LEU A 71 -2.62 1.03 9.91
N LEU A 72 -1.86 1.75 9.07
CA LEU A 72 -0.57 2.34 9.43
C LEU A 72 -0.76 3.67 10.19
N GLU A 73 -1.49 3.61 11.30
CA GLU A 73 -1.64 4.68 12.27
C GLU A 73 -1.02 4.27 13.59
N ASP A 74 -0.38 5.22 14.30
CA ASP A 74 0.32 4.94 15.56
C ASP A 74 -0.60 4.24 16.58
N MET A 75 -1.88 4.66 16.67
CA MET A 75 -2.86 4.04 17.56
C MET A 75 -3.21 2.60 17.15
N ALA A 76 -3.45 2.36 15.86
CA ALA A 76 -3.81 1.03 15.38
C ALA A 76 -2.66 0.03 15.58
N ILE A 77 -1.43 0.47 15.31
CA ILE A 77 -0.22 -0.35 15.53
C ILE A 77 0.00 -0.60 17.03
N ALA A 78 -0.25 0.40 17.89
CA ALA A 78 -0.13 0.24 19.33
C ALA A 78 -1.18 -0.73 19.90
N ASP A 79 -2.44 -0.67 19.43
CA ASP A 79 -3.49 -1.61 19.80
C ASP A 79 -3.10 -3.06 19.45
N VAL A 80 -2.51 -3.26 18.28
CA VAL A 80 -1.98 -4.58 17.90
C VAL A 80 -0.81 -4.97 18.79
N GLY A 81 0.15 -4.06 19.02
CA GLY A 81 1.32 -4.34 19.87
C GLY A 81 0.95 -4.75 21.29
N THR A 82 0.02 -4.04 21.92
CA THR A 82 -0.48 -4.35 23.28
C THR A 82 -1.31 -5.64 23.33
N SER A 83 -1.86 -6.09 22.21
CA SER A 83 -2.54 -7.39 22.12
C SER A 83 -1.56 -8.57 22.18
N PHE A 84 -0.32 -8.37 21.74
CA PHE A 84 0.74 -9.38 21.81
C PHE A 84 1.53 -9.33 23.12
N ASP A 85 1.65 -8.13 23.72
CA ASP A 85 2.35 -7.94 24.99
C ASP A 85 1.50 -7.03 25.90
N THR A 86 0.81 -7.68 26.82
CA THR A 86 -0.12 -7.03 27.77
C THR A 86 0.59 -6.21 28.86
N GLU A 87 1.91 -6.34 29.00
CA GLU A 87 2.69 -5.56 29.96
C GLU A 87 3.05 -4.16 29.44
N ILE A 88 2.98 -3.97 28.12
CA ILE A 88 3.28 -2.69 27.49
C ILE A 88 2.03 -1.81 27.49
N SER A 89 2.17 -0.58 28.02
CA SER A 89 1.08 0.41 27.89
C SER A 89 0.91 0.88 26.44
N ILE A 90 -0.31 1.28 26.03
CA ILE A 90 -0.57 1.88 24.72
C ILE A 90 0.37 3.07 24.45
N ARG A 91 0.63 3.89 25.44
CA ARG A 91 1.53 5.05 25.34
C ARG A 91 2.97 4.63 25.02
N ASP A 92 3.45 3.56 25.63
CA ASP A 92 4.80 3.08 25.37
C ASP A 92 4.87 2.33 24.02
N ALA A 93 3.81 1.59 23.68
CA ALA A 93 3.68 0.97 22.36
C ALA A 93 3.72 2.03 21.24
N ILE A 94 3.01 3.15 21.37
CA ILE A 94 3.06 4.27 20.41
C ILE A 94 4.50 4.79 20.25
N LYS A 95 5.22 4.98 21.36
CA LYS A 95 6.61 5.47 21.31
C LYS A 95 7.55 4.48 20.65
N MET A 96 7.38 3.17 20.93
CA MET A 96 8.25 2.11 20.43
C MET A 96 7.97 1.78 18.96
N LEU A 97 6.69 1.82 18.56
CA LEU A 97 6.21 1.37 17.25
C LEU A 97 5.78 2.55 16.35
N SER A 98 6.33 3.74 16.59
CA SER A 98 5.95 4.97 15.88
C SER A 98 6.06 4.84 14.36
N VAL A 99 4.90 4.81 13.69
CA VAL A 99 4.81 4.84 12.22
C VAL A 99 5.33 6.17 11.69
N SER A 100 5.00 7.27 12.36
CA SER A 100 5.47 8.61 11.99
C SER A 100 6.99 8.72 12.08
N GLY A 101 7.62 8.18 13.13
CA GLY A 101 9.07 8.09 13.28
C GLY A 101 9.71 7.24 12.18
N PHE A 102 9.16 6.04 11.93
CA PHE A 102 9.62 5.18 10.85
C PHE A 102 9.54 5.88 9.48
N MET A 103 8.44 6.57 9.20
CA MET A 103 8.25 7.30 7.93
C MET A 103 9.17 8.53 7.82
N ALA A 104 9.47 9.21 8.91
CA ALA A 104 10.42 10.31 8.91
C ALA A 104 11.83 9.84 8.50
N GLU A 105 12.26 8.68 9.01
CA GLU A 105 13.58 8.11 8.72
C GLU A 105 13.65 7.45 7.34
N ASN A 106 12.60 6.75 6.94
CA ASN A 106 12.65 5.81 5.82
C ASN A 106 11.80 6.25 4.62
N GLY A 107 10.93 7.24 4.78
CA GLY A 107 9.91 7.63 3.80
C GLY A 107 10.48 8.06 2.46
N PHE A 108 11.68 8.67 2.41
CA PHE A 108 12.32 9.04 1.15
C PHE A 108 12.69 7.81 0.32
N SER A 109 13.34 6.83 0.93
CA SER A 109 13.77 5.61 0.23
C SER A 109 12.59 4.74 -0.19
N LEU A 110 11.52 4.70 0.60
CA LEU A 110 10.28 4.02 0.26
C LEU A 110 9.56 4.71 -0.91
N ARG A 111 9.43 6.04 -0.88
CA ARG A 111 8.84 6.79 -2.01
C ARG A 111 9.61 6.56 -3.30
N LEU A 112 10.94 6.61 -3.25
CA LEU A 112 11.78 6.34 -4.41
C LEU A 112 11.53 4.92 -4.97
N LEU A 113 11.39 3.92 -4.10
CA LEU A 113 11.10 2.55 -4.50
C LEU A 113 9.73 2.44 -5.18
N PHE A 114 8.69 3.03 -4.58
CA PHE A 114 7.33 2.98 -5.15
C PHE A 114 7.24 3.72 -6.49
N VAL A 115 7.92 4.86 -6.63
CA VAL A 115 8.03 5.56 -7.93
C VAL A 115 8.74 4.66 -8.95
N ALA A 116 9.83 3.99 -8.57
CA ALA A 116 10.52 3.05 -9.45
C ALA A 116 9.60 1.89 -9.88
N TYR A 117 8.79 1.36 -8.97
CA TYR A 117 7.80 0.33 -9.26
C TYR A 117 6.71 0.82 -10.23
N ALA A 118 6.19 2.03 -10.02
CA ALA A 118 5.21 2.64 -10.90
C ALA A 118 5.77 2.83 -12.32
N VAL A 119 6.99 3.34 -12.46
CA VAL A 119 7.67 3.47 -13.77
C VAL A 119 7.88 2.09 -14.40
N SER A 120 8.35 1.11 -13.63
CA SER A 120 8.59 -0.24 -14.12
C SER A 120 7.32 -0.93 -14.60
N SER A 121 6.18 -0.73 -13.93
CA SER A 121 4.90 -1.32 -14.32
C SER A 121 4.44 -0.89 -15.71
N ILE A 122 4.95 0.23 -16.21
CA ILE A 122 4.66 0.74 -17.56
C ILE A 122 5.72 0.31 -18.58
N ILE A 123 7.00 0.44 -18.21
CA ILE A 123 8.11 0.28 -19.16
C ILE A 123 8.60 -1.17 -19.20
N THR A 124 8.64 -1.84 -18.06
CA THR A 124 9.15 -3.19 -17.89
C THR A 124 8.18 -4.05 -17.06
N PRO A 125 6.95 -4.31 -17.54
CA PRO A 125 5.89 -4.94 -16.74
C PRO A 125 6.23 -6.36 -16.30
N SER A 126 7.17 -7.04 -16.97
CA SER A 126 7.67 -8.36 -16.56
C SER A 126 8.66 -8.33 -15.40
N GLN A 127 9.14 -7.13 -15.03
CA GLN A 127 10.08 -7.01 -13.91
C GLN A 127 9.35 -7.18 -12.58
N GLU A 128 9.89 -8.02 -11.72
CA GLU A 128 9.38 -8.18 -10.37
C GLU A 128 9.45 -6.87 -9.59
N THR A 129 8.31 -6.41 -9.10
CA THR A 129 8.17 -5.18 -8.32
C THR A 129 7.69 -5.50 -6.90
N ILE A 130 6.39 -5.53 -6.68
CA ILE A 130 5.77 -5.73 -5.37
C ILE A 130 5.97 -7.15 -4.86
N GLY A 131 6.04 -8.14 -5.76
CA GLY A 131 6.39 -9.52 -5.41
C GLY A 131 7.81 -9.69 -4.86
N TYR A 132 8.68 -8.68 -5.02
CA TYR A 132 10.02 -8.68 -4.43
C TYR A 132 9.92 -8.58 -2.91
N GLY A 133 10.10 -9.70 -2.23
CA GLY A 133 9.79 -9.88 -0.81
C GLY A 133 10.38 -8.79 0.10
N CYS A 134 9.58 -8.31 1.03
CA CYS A 134 9.96 -7.26 1.99
C CYS A 134 11.23 -7.61 2.78
N SER A 135 11.47 -8.89 3.07
CA SER A 135 12.66 -9.38 3.77
C SER A 135 13.98 -8.96 3.11
N ASN A 136 13.97 -8.73 1.80
CA ASN A 136 15.14 -8.26 1.06
C ASN A 136 15.60 -6.85 1.47
N PHE A 137 14.73 -6.07 2.10
CA PHE A 137 15.02 -4.72 2.56
C PHE A 137 15.47 -4.65 4.01
N TYR A 138 15.57 -5.77 4.69
CA TYR A 138 16.00 -5.83 6.08
C TYR A 138 17.44 -6.31 6.20
N ILE A 139 18.04 -5.97 7.32
CA ILE A 139 19.38 -6.42 7.74
C ILE A 139 19.33 -6.89 9.19
N ASN A 140 20.17 -7.84 9.52
CA ASN A 140 20.39 -8.20 10.92
C ASN A 140 21.23 -7.11 11.59
N SER A 141 20.78 -6.64 12.74
CA SER A 141 21.50 -5.70 13.60
C SER A 141 21.69 -6.32 14.97
N LYS A 142 22.50 -5.69 15.80
CA LYS A 142 22.69 -6.12 17.19
C LYS A 142 21.41 -6.00 18.04
N PHE A 143 20.40 -5.29 17.56
CA PHE A 143 19.10 -5.09 18.21
C PHE A 143 17.96 -5.87 17.53
N GLY A 144 18.29 -6.80 16.64
CA GLY A 144 17.32 -7.58 15.85
C GLY A 144 17.31 -7.20 14.38
N VAL A 145 16.19 -7.42 13.73
CA VAL A 145 16.01 -7.14 12.30
C VAL A 145 15.61 -5.67 12.10
N ALA A 146 16.35 -4.95 11.24
CA ALA A 146 16.13 -3.54 10.97
C ALA A 146 15.93 -3.28 9.48
N PHE A 147 15.04 -2.34 9.14
CA PHE A 147 14.87 -1.86 7.77
C PHE A 147 16.14 -1.14 7.29
N CYS A 148 16.50 -1.36 6.02
CA CYS A 148 17.71 -0.80 5.42
C CYS A 148 17.39 0.14 4.25
N PRO A 149 17.33 1.46 4.45
CA PRO A 149 17.05 2.44 3.38
C PRO A 149 18.01 2.33 2.19
N ARG A 150 19.29 1.95 2.46
CA ARG A 150 20.29 1.76 1.41
C ARG A 150 19.95 0.62 0.45
N LYS A 151 19.47 -0.52 0.97
CA LYS A 151 19.01 -1.64 0.12
C LYS A 151 17.82 -1.23 -0.73
N THR A 152 16.87 -0.51 -0.15
CA THR A 152 15.67 0.01 -0.81
C THR A 152 16.03 0.97 -1.94
N SER A 153 16.88 1.97 -1.68
CA SER A 153 17.35 2.92 -2.69
C SER A 153 18.15 2.24 -3.79
N LYS A 154 19.00 1.26 -3.45
CA LYS A 154 19.76 0.47 -4.43
C LYS A 154 18.83 -0.29 -5.37
N ARG A 155 17.76 -0.91 -4.84
CA ARG A 155 16.76 -1.60 -5.65
C ARG A 155 16.04 -0.62 -6.58
N ALA A 156 15.57 0.52 -6.07
CA ALA A 156 14.91 1.56 -6.86
C ALA A 156 15.78 2.04 -8.02
N VAL A 157 17.05 2.38 -7.75
CA VAL A 157 18.00 2.81 -8.79
C VAL A 157 18.24 1.71 -9.83
N SER A 158 18.32 0.45 -9.41
CA SER A 158 18.49 -0.68 -10.33
C SER A 158 17.33 -0.78 -11.31
N ILE A 159 16.09 -0.68 -10.80
CA ILE A 159 14.85 -0.71 -11.60
C ILE A 159 14.81 0.46 -12.59
N LEU A 160 15.07 1.68 -12.11
CA LEU A 160 15.05 2.87 -12.97
C LEU A 160 16.13 2.81 -14.06
N ARG A 161 17.31 2.28 -13.77
CA ARG A 161 18.36 2.05 -14.78
C ARG A 161 17.92 1.06 -15.84
N GLN A 162 17.26 -0.02 -15.45
CA GLN A 162 16.74 -1.00 -16.39
C GLN A 162 15.63 -0.38 -17.26
N ALA A 163 14.65 0.27 -16.66
CA ALA A 163 13.58 0.96 -17.38
C ALA A 163 14.14 1.98 -18.41
N ARG A 164 15.16 2.76 -18.03
CA ARG A 164 15.84 3.68 -18.94
C ARG A 164 16.50 2.97 -20.13
N LYS A 165 17.09 1.79 -19.92
CA LYS A 165 17.69 1.01 -21.02
C LYS A 165 16.65 0.49 -21.99
N GLU A 166 15.51 0.01 -21.48
CA GLU A 166 14.44 -0.59 -22.28
C GLU A 166 13.71 0.46 -23.12
N ASN A 167 13.40 1.62 -22.55
CA ASN A 167 12.70 2.69 -23.25
C ASN A 167 13.07 4.08 -22.76
N SER A 168 14.15 4.63 -23.31
CA SER A 168 14.67 5.94 -22.91
C SER A 168 13.70 7.09 -23.17
N LYS A 169 12.88 7.04 -24.24
CA LYS A 169 11.92 8.11 -24.59
C LYS A 169 10.79 8.18 -23.58
N VAL A 170 10.20 7.05 -23.25
CA VAL A 170 9.13 6.97 -22.25
C VAL A 170 9.67 7.31 -20.86
N PHE A 171 10.87 6.85 -20.51
CA PHE A 171 11.52 7.18 -19.25
C PHE A 171 11.70 8.68 -19.03
N LEU A 172 12.16 9.42 -20.05
CA LEU A 172 12.34 10.87 -19.98
C LEU A 172 11.02 11.59 -19.73
N HIS A 173 9.94 11.17 -20.36
CA HIS A 173 8.61 11.74 -20.12
C HIS A 173 8.15 11.68 -18.65
N PHE A 174 8.52 10.63 -17.91
CA PHE A 174 8.23 10.52 -16.46
C PHE A 174 9.17 11.34 -15.59
N SER A 175 10.38 11.65 -16.04
CA SER A 175 11.35 12.41 -15.26
C SER A 175 11.13 13.93 -15.31
N GLU A 176 10.32 14.40 -16.24
CA GLU A 176 9.99 15.82 -16.44
C GLU A 176 8.69 16.27 -15.73
N ARG A 177 7.99 15.36 -15.08
CA ARG A 177 6.78 15.59 -14.26
C ARG A 177 7.07 15.47 -12.79
#